data_9ffd18b4eed88dcb7ee4fe6778eccc31
#
_entry.id   9ffd18b4eed88dcb7ee4fe6778eccc31
#
_cell.length_a   1.000
_cell.length_b   1.000
_cell.length_c   1.000
_cell.angle_alpha   90.00
_cell.angle_beta   90.00
_cell.angle_gamma   90.00
#
_symmetry.space_group_name_H-M   'P 1'
#
loop_
_entity.id
_entity.type
_entity.pdbx_description
1 polymer ?
#
loop_
_entity_poly.entity_id
_entity_poly.type
_entity_poly.pdbx_seq_one_letter_code
_entity_poly.pdbx_strand_id
1 'polypeptide(L)'
;MNINAKTIDLAKVQADAEESYRKGFFCCEAVMETIMDNFELDVPYETIRMASGMAIGVGKSGCICGALNGGVLAIGMFFGRSEQKGPKDPNVVKCMGMTKELHDWFKANNTKGVACCRVLTKEFDMSVGGHKSQCIYYTGICAAKTAEILARELGIPTTGEITLLSHDEYLKTRTTPLEA
;
A
#
# COMPACT_ATOMS: atom_id res chain seq x y z
N MET A 1 19.61 7.21 -2.88
CA MET A 1 18.27 7.21 -3.50
C MET A 1 17.88 8.64 -3.77
N ASN A 2 17.74 8.99 -5.04
CA ASN A 2 17.26 10.31 -5.47
C ASN A 2 15.78 10.25 -5.75
N ILE A 3 15.08 11.36 -5.47
CA ILE A 3 13.67 11.56 -5.74
C ILE A 3 13.59 12.67 -6.79
N ASN A 4 13.05 12.37 -7.97
CA ASN A 4 12.99 13.32 -9.08
C ASN A 4 11.61 13.96 -9.25
N ALA A 5 10.56 13.35 -8.71
CA ALA A 5 9.20 13.89 -8.74
C ALA A 5 9.10 15.25 -8.04
N LYS A 6 8.38 16.18 -8.67
CA LYS A 6 8.15 17.56 -8.16
C LYS A 6 6.76 17.73 -7.55
N THR A 7 5.84 16.88 -7.90
CA THR A 7 4.45 16.85 -7.43
C THR A 7 3.95 15.42 -7.46
N ILE A 8 3.14 15.03 -6.51
CA ILE A 8 2.52 13.69 -6.44
C ILE A 8 1.02 13.85 -6.63
N ASP A 9 0.47 13.19 -7.63
CA ASP A 9 -0.98 13.11 -7.86
C ASP A 9 -1.54 11.86 -7.15
N LEU A 10 -2.28 12.06 -6.06
CA LEU A 10 -2.78 10.98 -5.22
C LEU A 10 -3.82 10.11 -5.95
N ALA A 11 -4.65 10.71 -6.80
CA ALA A 11 -5.63 9.96 -7.59
C ALA A 11 -4.93 9.07 -8.62
N LYS A 12 -3.87 9.58 -9.27
CA LYS A 12 -3.03 8.81 -10.18
C LYS A 12 -2.33 7.66 -9.45
N VAL A 13 -1.72 7.91 -8.29
CA VAL A 13 -1.07 6.87 -7.48
C VAL A 13 -2.06 5.76 -7.14
N GLN A 14 -3.30 6.10 -6.76
CA GLN A 14 -4.34 5.11 -6.49
C GLN A 14 -4.63 4.26 -7.72
N ALA A 15 -4.87 4.88 -8.87
CA ALA A 15 -5.18 4.19 -10.12
C ALA A 15 -4.02 3.30 -10.61
N ASP A 16 -2.78 3.80 -10.53
CA ASP A 16 -1.58 3.04 -10.93
C ASP A 16 -1.42 1.77 -10.09
N ALA A 17 -1.61 1.86 -8.77
CA ALA A 17 -1.49 0.70 -7.88
C ALA A 17 -2.58 -0.34 -8.12
N GLU A 18 -3.79 0.09 -8.40
CA GLU A 18 -4.89 -0.79 -8.79
C GLU A 18 -4.58 -1.50 -10.11
N GLU A 19 -4.06 -0.77 -11.09
CA GLU A 19 -3.69 -1.32 -12.39
C GLU A 19 -2.48 -2.27 -12.30
N SER A 20 -1.48 -1.94 -11.51
CA SER A 20 -0.34 -2.81 -11.22
C SER A 20 -0.79 -4.16 -10.65
N TYR A 21 -1.76 -4.14 -9.72
CA TYR A 21 -2.35 -5.38 -9.20
C TYR A 21 -3.08 -6.15 -10.30
N ARG A 22 -3.86 -5.48 -11.18
CA ARG A 22 -4.57 -6.14 -12.31
C ARG A 22 -3.61 -6.79 -13.29
N LYS A 23 -2.43 -6.18 -13.50
CA LYS A 23 -1.36 -6.70 -14.37
C LYS A 23 -0.60 -7.88 -13.79
N GLY A 24 -0.81 -8.24 -12.54
CA GLY A 24 -0.29 -9.49 -11.97
C GLY A 24 0.60 -9.38 -10.75
N PHE A 25 1.00 -8.18 -10.32
CA PHE A 25 1.66 -8.03 -9.03
C PHE A 25 0.69 -8.31 -7.89
N PHE A 26 1.20 -8.83 -6.78
CA PHE A 26 0.45 -8.85 -5.54
C PHE A 26 0.37 -7.46 -4.90
N CYS A 27 -0.59 -7.29 -4.01
CA CYS A 27 -0.88 -6.02 -3.34
C CYS A 27 0.35 -5.29 -2.78
N CYS A 28 1.28 -6.00 -2.17
CA CYS A 28 2.50 -5.41 -1.61
C CYS A 28 3.50 -4.96 -2.69
N GLU A 29 3.64 -5.75 -3.75
CA GLU A 29 4.51 -5.45 -4.89
C GLU A 29 3.96 -4.26 -5.67
N ALA A 30 2.65 -4.25 -5.94
CA ALA A 30 1.98 -3.16 -6.64
C ALA A 30 2.12 -1.82 -5.90
N VAL A 31 1.99 -1.81 -4.56
CA VAL A 31 2.25 -0.59 -3.78
C VAL A 31 3.70 -0.15 -3.92
N MET A 32 4.68 -1.06 -3.81
CA MET A 32 6.10 -0.72 -3.94
C MET A 32 6.43 -0.16 -5.32
N GLU A 33 6.00 -0.85 -6.40
CA GLU A 33 6.19 -0.39 -7.78
C GLU A 33 5.63 1.03 -7.96
N THR A 34 4.36 1.22 -7.58
CA THR A 34 3.68 2.49 -7.76
C THR A 34 4.36 3.65 -7.02
N ILE A 35 4.84 3.40 -5.80
CA ILE A 35 5.60 4.43 -5.06
C ILE A 35 6.93 4.72 -5.76
N MET A 36 7.65 3.70 -6.20
CA MET A 36 8.92 3.90 -6.91
C MET A 36 8.73 4.72 -8.18
N ASP A 37 7.71 4.42 -8.98
CA ASP A 37 7.44 5.08 -10.25
C ASP A 37 6.94 6.52 -10.05
N ASN A 38 5.96 6.74 -9.16
CA ASN A 38 5.38 8.07 -8.98
C ASN A 38 6.31 9.06 -8.24
N PHE A 39 7.24 8.55 -7.44
CA PHE A 39 8.32 9.38 -6.87
C PHE A 39 9.54 9.49 -7.78
N GLU A 40 9.52 8.83 -8.94
CA GLU A 40 10.63 8.77 -9.91
C GLU A 40 11.95 8.43 -9.22
N LEU A 41 11.96 7.30 -8.50
CA LEU A 41 13.11 6.92 -7.67
C LEU A 41 14.26 6.37 -8.51
N ASP A 42 15.46 6.83 -8.22
CA ASP A 42 16.69 6.26 -8.72
C ASP A 42 17.10 5.04 -7.86
N VAL A 43 16.37 3.94 -8.03
CA VAL A 43 16.65 2.64 -7.39
C VAL A 43 16.46 1.49 -8.39
N PRO A 44 17.17 0.37 -8.24
CA PRO A 44 16.96 -0.80 -9.09
C PRO A 44 15.50 -1.28 -9.01
N TYR A 45 14.89 -1.57 -10.17
CA TYR A 45 13.51 -2.05 -10.23
C TYR A 45 13.32 -3.36 -9.45
N GLU A 46 14.37 -4.18 -9.38
CA GLU A 46 14.40 -5.42 -8.59
C GLU A 46 14.16 -5.22 -7.09
N THR A 47 14.19 -4.00 -6.60
CA THR A 47 13.84 -3.67 -5.20
C THR A 47 12.42 -4.15 -4.85
N ILE A 48 11.52 -4.23 -5.83
CA ILE A 48 10.17 -4.79 -5.68
C ILE A 48 10.18 -6.22 -5.12
N ARG A 49 11.21 -7.01 -5.43
CA ARG A 49 11.35 -8.40 -4.94
C ARG A 49 11.28 -8.50 -3.42
N MET A 50 11.66 -7.45 -2.69
CA MET A 50 11.57 -7.42 -1.22
C MET A 50 10.14 -7.54 -0.72
N ALA A 51 9.15 -7.16 -1.53
CA ALA A 51 7.74 -7.21 -1.17
C ALA A 51 7.11 -8.59 -1.40
N SER A 52 7.64 -9.43 -2.31
CA SER A 52 6.96 -10.67 -2.77
C SER A 52 6.56 -11.60 -1.62
N GLY A 53 7.40 -11.74 -0.60
CA GLY A 53 7.11 -12.55 0.58
C GLY A 53 6.01 -11.99 1.50
N MET A 54 5.61 -10.72 1.32
CA MET A 54 4.59 -10.06 2.14
C MET A 54 3.16 -10.28 1.62
N ALA A 55 3.02 -10.91 0.46
CA ALA A 55 1.74 -11.16 -0.19
C ALA A 55 0.81 -12.06 0.64
N ILE A 56 -0.51 -11.81 0.51
CA ILE A 56 -1.59 -12.61 1.14
C ILE A 56 -1.37 -12.73 2.67
N GLY A 57 -0.92 -11.64 3.28
CA GLY A 57 -0.63 -11.59 4.72
C GLY A 57 0.58 -12.45 5.09
N VAL A 58 1.75 -12.09 4.56
CA VAL A 58 3.04 -12.75 4.77
C VAL A 58 3.01 -14.24 4.37
N GLY A 59 3.29 -14.49 3.09
CA GLY A 59 3.42 -15.85 2.56
C GLY A 59 2.17 -16.71 2.74
N LYS A 60 0.98 -16.14 2.53
CA LYS A 60 -0.34 -16.80 2.71
C LYS A 60 -0.70 -17.12 4.17
N SER A 61 0.01 -16.60 5.17
CA SER A 61 -0.32 -16.82 6.58
C SER A 61 -1.58 -16.04 7.05
N GLY A 62 -2.02 -15.06 6.25
CA GLY A 62 -3.23 -14.29 6.51
C GLY A 62 -3.08 -13.14 7.52
N CYS A 63 -1.84 -12.71 7.83
CA CYS A 63 -1.56 -11.60 8.74
C CYS A 63 -0.23 -10.93 8.34
N ILE A 64 -0.18 -9.70 8.04
CA ILE A 64 -1.02 -8.52 7.92
C ILE A 64 -1.45 -8.35 6.44
N CYS A 65 -2.40 -7.42 6.12
CA CYS A 65 -2.77 -7.11 4.73
C CYS A 65 -1.53 -6.73 3.90
N GLY A 66 -1.39 -7.34 2.70
CA GLY A 66 -0.23 -7.10 1.83
C GLY A 66 -0.14 -5.65 1.33
N ALA A 67 -1.28 -5.00 1.06
CA ALA A 67 -1.28 -3.59 0.69
C ALA A 67 -0.67 -2.71 1.79
N LEU A 68 -1.06 -2.95 3.04
CA LEU A 68 -0.47 -2.27 4.19
C LEU A 68 1.03 -2.58 4.32
N ASN A 69 1.44 -3.85 4.16
CA ASN A 69 2.86 -4.24 4.19
C ASN A 69 3.68 -3.52 3.11
N GLY A 70 3.14 -3.39 1.89
CA GLY A 70 3.80 -2.64 0.82
C GLY A 70 4.05 -1.18 1.19
N GLY A 71 3.06 -0.52 1.79
CA GLY A 71 3.22 0.84 2.30
C GLY A 71 4.25 0.95 3.43
N VAL A 72 4.28 -0.01 4.35
CA VAL A 72 5.30 -0.07 5.42
C VAL A 72 6.71 -0.22 4.84
N LEU A 73 6.89 -1.09 3.84
CA LEU A 73 8.17 -1.25 3.14
C LEU A 73 8.59 0.04 2.44
N ALA A 74 7.66 0.68 1.73
CA ALA A 74 7.91 1.97 1.08
C ALA A 74 8.33 3.04 2.09
N ILE A 75 7.62 3.21 3.19
CA ILE A 75 8.01 4.14 4.27
C ILE A 75 9.41 3.81 4.79
N GLY A 76 9.70 2.52 4.99
CA GLY A 76 11.02 2.06 5.43
C GLY A 76 12.13 2.39 4.43
N MET A 77 11.87 2.31 3.13
CA MET A 77 12.81 2.65 2.08
C MET A 77 13.22 4.14 2.12
N PHE A 78 12.27 5.05 2.41
CA PHE A 78 12.53 6.49 2.47
C PHE A 78 13.10 6.95 3.81
N PHE A 79 12.59 6.42 4.91
CA PHE A 79 12.84 6.96 6.27
C PHE A 79 13.40 5.93 7.25
N GLY A 80 13.68 4.71 6.80
CA GLY A 80 14.35 3.70 7.60
C GLY A 80 15.80 4.08 7.89
N ARG A 81 16.37 3.44 8.89
CA ARG A 81 17.79 3.61 9.22
C ARG A 81 18.65 2.52 8.58
N SER A 82 19.89 2.87 8.24
CA SER A 82 20.91 1.95 7.75
C SER A 82 22.02 1.67 8.77
N GLU A 83 21.93 2.22 10.00
CA GLU A 83 22.93 2.12 11.03
C GLU A 83 22.36 1.58 12.35
N GLN A 84 23.17 0.88 13.12
CA GLN A 84 22.79 0.27 14.41
C GLN A 84 22.88 1.30 15.55
N LYS A 85 21.89 2.19 15.67
CA LYS A 85 21.85 3.28 16.67
C LYS A 85 20.87 3.06 17.83
N GLY A 86 20.37 1.82 17.99
CA GLY A 86 19.42 1.48 19.08
C GLY A 86 17.97 1.95 18.84
N PRO A 87 17.06 1.68 19.76
CA PRO A 87 15.61 1.88 19.56
C PRO A 87 15.17 3.35 19.59
N LYS A 88 16.01 4.25 20.11
CA LYS A 88 15.72 5.69 20.22
C LYS A 88 16.29 6.51 19.05
N ASP A 89 16.81 5.84 18.00
CA ASP A 89 17.27 6.52 16.80
C ASP A 89 16.14 7.35 16.19
N PRO A 90 16.33 8.66 15.93
CA PRO A 90 15.28 9.54 15.40
C PRO A 90 14.66 9.04 14.08
N ASN A 91 15.46 8.43 13.20
CA ASN A 91 14.97 7.91 11.93
C ASN A 91 13.99 6.75 12.14
N VAL A 92 14.35 5.79 13.01
CA VAL A 92 13.44 4.68 13.29
C VAL A 92 12.18 5.13 14.02
N VAL A 93 12.29 6.08 14.95
CA VAL A 93 11.13 6.65 15.65
C VAL A 93 10.19 7.35 14.65
N LYS A 94 10.73 8.14 13.74
CA LYS A 94 9.98 8.81 12.67
C LYS A 94 9.31 7.79 11.75
N CYS A 95 10.07 6.81 11.26
CA CYS A 95 9.58 5.74 10.38
C CYS A 95 8.41 4.97 11.04
N MET A 96 8.56 4.59 12.31
CA MET A 96 7.49 3.91 13.07
C MET A 96 6.26 4.78 13.26
N GLY A 97 6.42 6.08 13.46
CA GLY A 97 5.30 7.04 13.57
C GLY A 97 4.47 7.08 12.28
N MET A 98 5.12 7.21 11.13
CA MET A 98 4.47 7.20 9.81
C MET A 98 3.80 5.84 9.52
N THR A 99 4.47 4.74 9.86
CA THR A 99 3.90 3.39 9.72
C THR A 99 2.65 3.23 10.57
N LYS A 100 2.66 3.74 11.80
CA LYS A 100 1.48 3.73 12.68
C LYS A 100 0.35 4.58 12.11
N GLU A 101 0.63 5.76 11.56
CA GLU A 101 -0.36 6.59 10.90
C GLU A 101 -1.03 5.83 9.74
N LEU A 102 -0.25 5.22 8.86
CA LEU A 102 -0.78 4.42 7.75
C LEU A 102 -1.65 3.25 8.26
N HIS A 103 -1.17 2.52 9.27
CA HIS A 103 -1.90 1.40 9.86
C HIS A 103 -3.26 1.83 10.44
N ASP A 104 -3.27 2.90 11.24
CA ASP A 104 -4.49 3.37 11.89
C ASP A 104 -5.49 3.95 10.87
N TRP A 105 -4.98 4.67 9.87
CA TRP A 105 -5.78 5.17 8.77
C TRP A 105 -6.40 4.03 7.95
N PHE A 106 -5.62 2.99 7.61
CA PHE A 106 -6.14 1.83 6.89
C PHE A 106 -7.26 1.14 7.65
N LYS A 107 -7.11 0.97 8.96
CA LYS A 107 -8.16 0.40 9.82
C LYS A 107 -9.43 1.27 9.83
N ALA A 108 -9.27 2.57 9.90
CA ALA A 108 -10.41 3.50 9.90
C ALA A 108 -11.15 3.53 8.55
N ASN A 109 -10.47 3.18 7.45
CA ASN A 109 -11.01 3.27 6.09
C ASN A 109 -11.26 1.91 5.42
N ASN A 110 -11.39 0.85 6.20
CA ASN A 110 -11.89 -0.43 5.71
C ASN A 110 -13.11 -0.88 6.52
N THR A 111 -13.98 -1.67 5.89
CA THR A 111 -15.29 -2.02 6.45
C THR A 111 -15.27 -2.89 7.70
N LYS A 112 -14.10 -3.46 8.04
CA LYS A 112 -13.95 -4.37 9.20
C LYS A 112 -13.11 -3.78 10.32
N GLY A 113 -12.52 -2.61 10.15
CA GLY A 113 -11.70 -1.94 11.17
C GLY A 113 -10.43 -2.70 11.55
N VAL A 114 -9.89 -3.56 10.67
CA VAL A 114 -8.76 -4.46 10.97
C VAL A 114 -7.67 -4.37 9.91
N ALA A 115 -6.48 -4.83 10.27
CA ALA A 115 -5.34 -4.96 9.34
C ALA A 115 -5.05 -6.43 8.95
N CYS A 116 -5.79 -7.39 9.48
CA CYS A 116 -5.58 -8.82 9.29
C CYS A 116 -6.15 -9.28 7.95
N CYS A 117 -5.30 -9.75 7.02
CA CYS A 117 -5.70 -10.22 5.69
C CYS A 117 -6.79 -11.33 5.77
N ARG A 118 -6.61 -12.32 6.64
CA ARG A 118 -7.58 -13.41 6.83
C ARG A 118 -8.96 -12.90 7.23
N VAL A 119 -9.02 -11.89 8.08
CA VAL A 119 -10.31 -11.30 8.50
C VAL A 119 -10.93 -10.48 7.38
N LEU A 120 -10.11 -9.69 6.66
CA LEU A 120 -10.57 -8.91 5.51
C LEU A 120 -11.14 -9.79 4.40
N THR A 121 -10.57 -10.97 4.18
CA THR A 121 -10.95 -11.89 3.09
C THR A 121 -11.84 -13.05 3.52
N LYS A 122 -12.26 -13.13 4.78
CA LYS A 122 -12.98 -14.27 5.36
C LYS A 122 -14.23 -14.69 4.59
N GLU A 123 -14.90 -13.74 3.94
CA GLU A 123 -16.18 -13.96 3.25
C GLU A 123 -16.01 -14.34 1.78
N PHE A 124 -14.78 -14.42 1.28
CA PHE A 124 -14.49 -14.72 -0.11
C PHE A 124 -13.93 -16.13 -0.28
N ASP A 125 -14.37 -16.78 -1.35
CA ASP A 125 -13.65 -17.94 -1.84
C ASP A 125 -12.37 -17.47 -2.57
N MET A 126 -11.24 -17.69 -1.92
CA MET A 126 -9.93 -17.30 -2.45
C MET A 126 -9.53 -18.12 -3.68
N SER A 127 -10.07 -19.33 -3.85
CA SER A 127 -9.72 -20.24 -4.96
C SER A 127 -10.25 -19.74 -6.31
N VAL A 128 -11.38 -19.06 -6.30
CA VAL A 128 -12.01 -18.47 -7.50
C VAL A 128 -11.75 -16.96 -7.64
N GLY A 129 -10.90 -16.40 -6.80
CA GLY A 129 -10.51 -15.01 -6.90
C GLY A 129 -11.55 -13.98 -6.46
N GLY A 130 -12.61 -14.38 -5.76
CA GLY A 130 -13.69 -13.49 -5.34
C GLY A 130 -13.27 -12.29 -4.46
N HIS A 131 -12.08 -12.35 -3.87
CA HIS A 131 -11.48 -11.28 -3.06
C HIS A 131 -10.77 -10.19 -3.88
N LYS A 132 -10.52 -10.42 -5.18
CA LYS A 132 -9.61 -9.58 -5.98
C LYS A 132 -10.08 -8.12 -6.04
N SER A 133 -11.36 -7.85 -6.31
CA SER A 133 -11.87 -6.47 -6.39
C SER A 133 -11.60 -5.68 -5.11
N GLN A 134 -11.85 -6.29 -3.94
CA GLN A 134 -11.53 -5.68 -2.66
C GLN A 134 -10.03 -5.44 -2.49
N CYS A 135 -9.19 -6.43 -2.86
CA CYS A 135 -7.75 -6.32 -2.72
C CYS A 135 -7.16 -5.26 -3.65
N ILE A 136 -7.68 -5.12 -4.87
CA ILE A 136 -7.33 -4.03 -5.79
C ILE A 136 -7.62 -2.68 -5.13
N TYR A 137 -8.84 -2.46 -4.66
CA TYR A 137 -9.20 -1.22 -3.97
C TYR A 137 -8.30 -0.92 -2.77
N TYR A 138 -8.06 -1.91 -1.88
CA TYR A 138 -7.16 -1.70 -0.74
C TYR A 138 -5.72 -1.42 -1.16
N THR A 139 -5.26 -1.99 -2.27
CA THR A 139 -3.93 -1.70 -2.83
C THR A 139 -3.85 -0.24 -3.27
N GLY A 140 -4.85 0.24 -4.01
CA GLY A 140 -4.93 1.63 -4.45
C GLY A 140 -4.92 2.63 -3.30
N ILE A 141 -5.84 2.48 -2.34
CA ILE A 141 -5.94 3.43 -1.22
C ILE A 141 -4.71 3.39 -0.30
N CYS A 142 -4.10 2.21 -0.10
CA CYS A 142 -2.85 2.11 0.67
C CYS A 142 -1.69 2.81 -0.04
N ALA A 143 -1.55 2.64 -1.35
CA ALA A 143 -0.51 3.31 -2.13
C ALA A 143 -0.68 4.83 -2.06
N ALA A 144 -1.90 5.33 -2.30
CA ALA A 144 -2.19 6.76 -2.27
C ALA A 144 -1.96 7.38 -0.87
N LYS A 145 -2.40 6.70 0.21
CA LYS A 145 -2.12 7.18 1.58
C LYS A 145 -0.64 7.11 1.93
N THR A 146 0.06 6.09 1.47
CA THR A 146 1.53 6.02 1.63
C THR A 146 2.19 7.19 0.93
N ALA A 147 1.80 7.48 -0.32
CA ALA A 147 2.32 8.60 -1.09
C ALA A 147 2.03 9.95 -0.43
N GLU A 148 0.83 10.15 0.12
CA GLU A 148 0.46 11.34 0.87
C GLU A 148 1.38 11.56 2.07
N ILE A 149 1.60 10.52 2.89
CA ILE A 149 2.49 10.57 4.04
C ILE A 149 3.92 10.91 3.62
N LEU A 150 4.44 10.21 2.61
CA LEU A 150 5.80 10.42 2.11
C LEU A 150 5.98 11.83 1.54
N ALA A 151 5.05 12.29 0.70
CA ALA A 151 5.10 13.62 0.08
C ALA A 151 5.09 14.71 1.15
N ARG A 152 4.21 14.61 2.16
CA ARG A 152 4.16 15.54 3.29
C ARG A 152 5.50 15.65 4.02
N GLU A 153 6.10 14.50 4.35
CA GLU A 153 7.36 14.45 5.09
C GLU A 153 8.58 14.90 4.28
N LEU A 154 8.47 14.84 2.96
CA LEU A 154 9.49 15.30 2.02
C LEU A 154 9.28 16.76 1.56
N GLY A 155 8.15 17.37 1.92
CA GLY A 155 7.78 18.70 1.46
C GLY A 155 7.45 18.76 -0.05
N ILE A 156 7.02 17.65 -0.63
CA ILE A 156 6.59 17.58 -2.04
C ILE A 156 5.10 17.89 -2.11
N PRO A 157 4.68 18.85 -2.96
CA PRO A 157 3.26 19.15 -3.15
C PRO A 157 2.46 17.94 -3.64
N THR A 158 1.22 17.82 -3.17
CA THR A 158 0.28 16.81 -3.67
C THR A 158 -0.87 17.47 -4.44
N THR A 159 -1.42 16.73 -5.41
CA THR A 159 -2.64 17.04 -6.13
C THR A 159 -3.58 15.85 -6.13
N GLY A 160 -4.82 16.05 -6.55
CA GLY A 160 -5.83 14.99 -6.50
C GLY A 160 -6.18 14.57 -5.07
N GLU A 161 -7.12 13.67 -4.95
CA GLU A 161 -7.61 13.15 -3.68
C GLU A 161 -7.68 11.62 -3.70
N ILE A 162 -7.58 11.00 -2.53
CA ILE A 162 -7.79 9.56 -2.38
C ILE A 162 -9.29 9.28 -2.49
N THR A 163 -9.68 8.47 -3.46
CA THR A 163 -11.08 8.08 -3.63
C THR A 163 -11.41 6.94 -2.66
N LEU A 164 -12.23 7.26 -1.67
CA LEU A 164 -12.77 6.26 -0.73
C LEU A 164 -14.16 5.85 -1.20
N LEU A 165 -14.38 4.53 -1.32
CA LEU A 165 -15.67 3.98 -1.67
C LEU A 165 -16.64 4.12 -0.48
N SER A 166 -17.87 4.55 -0.76
CA SER A 166 -18.97 4.43 0.18
C SER A 166 -19.25 2.94 0.52
N HIS A 167 -20.01 2.69 1.59
CA HIS A 167 -20.38 1.33 1.95
C HIS A 167 -21.09 0.58 0.82
N ASP A 168 -22.01 1.24 0.11
CA ASP A 168 -22.76 0.64 -0.99
C ASP A 168 -21.89 0.36 -2.21
N GLU A 169 -20.97 1.26 -2.55
CA GLU A 169 -19.99 1.05 -3.61
C GLU A 169 -19.04 -0.10 -3.26
N TYR A 170 -18.54 -0.13 -2.02
CA TYR A 170 -17.73 -1.23 -1.52
C TYR A 170 -18.47 -2.58 -1.63
N LEU A 171 -19.75 -2.66 -1.28
CA LEU A 171 -20.52 -3.89 -1.43
C LEU A 171 -20.63 -4.33 -2.88
N LYS A 172 -20.72 -3.41 -3.84
CA LYS A 172 -20.72 -3.74 -5.29
C LYS A 172 -19.40 -4.36 -5.71
N THR A 173 -18.26 -3.91 -5.17
CA THR A 173 -16.94 -4.52 -5.50
C THR A 173 -16.84 -5.98 -5.06
N ARG A 174 -17.63 -6.41 -4.07
CA ARG A 174 -17.66 -7.80 -3.58
C ARG A 174 -18.38 -8.77 -4.50
N THR A 175 -19.29 -8.26 -5.35
CA THR A 175 -20.17 -9.07 -6.19
C THR A 175 -19.75 -9.08 -7.66
N THR A 176 -18.87 -8.20 -8.09
CA THR A 176 -18.40 -8.12 -9.48
C THR A 176 -17.21 -9.04 -9.67
N PRO A 177 -17.30 -10.12 -10.48
CA PRO A 177 -16.15 -10.89 -10.90
C PRO A 177 -15.21 -9.97 -11.69
N LEU A 178 -13.91 -10.05 -11.41
CA LEU A 178 -12.93 -9.47 -12.33
C LEU A 178 -12.96 -10.29 -13.60
N GLU A 179 -13.14 -9.62 -14.73
CA GLU A 179 -12.89 -10.25 -16.03
C GLU A 179 -11.44 -10.72 -16.05
N ALA A 180 -11.24 -11.95 -16.46
CA ALA A 180 -9.96 -12.64 -16.47
C ALA A 180 -9.02 -12.10 -17.54
#